data_d2f9cd1142279b16e3bcbaebdf870699
#
_entry.id   d2f9cd1142279b16e3bcbaebdf870699
#
_cell.length_a   1.000
_cell.length_b   1.000
_cell.length_c   1.000
_cell.angle_alpha   90.00
_cell.angle_beta   90.00
_cell.angle_gamma   90.00
#
_symmetry.space_group_name_H-M   'P 1'
#
loop_
_entity.id
_entity.type
_entity.pdbx_description
1 polymer ?
#
loop_
_entity_poly.entity_id
_entity_poly.type
_entity_poly.pdbx_seq_one_letter_code
_entity_poly.pdbx_strand_id
1 'polypeptide(L)'
;MNRRTFLTASSVAAAYSATGVSTASGAGNDPSRFGLDLWSVRSQGWNAFQYVDHAVEHSLKVIQFADANTLGGLHPEHARKVKAYADERGVLVEMGMGTICPTASGWNASKGPIEPWILRHVEAARLLGSPVLRCLMGSAKERKTELPLEKHTEAMLKTLRNLRSQVTDMGVVMAIENHSGDYQGRELAPIIEEAGKDWVGVVYDSGNPIWTIEDPMVALEHLAPYIVSSHLRDSYVWATEEGVAARWVVFGEGNVGMKDVLRVLLERCPNASILLETITVRHNDLKVKRSDFWKGYENVPANEFMRFYALAEKGNPQPPLPKLTKEEMAVRQLTDSNQGIVNVRKMFAA
;
A
#
# COMPACT_ATOMS: atom_id res chain seq x y z
N MET A 1 -15.84 20.90 -40.64
CA MET A 1 -15.24 19.56 -40.77
C MET A 1 -13.73 19.70 -40.55
N ASN A 2 -13.23 19.37 -39.38
CA ASN A 2 -11.81 19.32 -39.15
C ASN A 2 -11.50 18.03 -38.35
N ARG A 3 -10.89 17.09 -39.08
CA ARG A 3 -10.27 15.88 -38.50
C ARG A 3 -8.94 16.27 -37.92
N ARG A 4 -8.83 16.31 -36.59
CA ARG A 4 -7.59 16.16 -35.82
C ARG A 4 -7.96 15.85 -34.38
N THR A 5 -7.45 14.75 -33.93
CA THR A 5 -6.92 14.41 -32.63
C THR A 5 -7.47 13.08 -32.14
N PHE A 6 -6.90 12.03 -32.67
CA PHE A 6 -6.89 10.70 -32.04
C PHE A 6 -5.43 10.21 -32.16
N LEU A 7 -4.59 10.53 -31.23
CA LEU A 7 -3.26 9.93 -31.01
C LEU A 7 -2.66 10.57 -29.75
N THR A 8 -2.81 9.92 -28.61
CA THR A 8 -1.85 9.91 -27.48
C THR A 8 -2.50 9.21 -26.28
N ALA A 9 -2.58 7.89 -26.35
CA ALA A 9 -2.87 7.05 -25.22
C ALA A 9 -1.96 5.80 -25.26
N SER A 10 -0.65 5.99 -25.45
CA SER A 10 0.28 4.86 -25.65
C SER A 10 1.65 4.97 -25.00
N SER A 11 1.86 5.87 -24.03
CA SER A 11 3.24 6.06 -23.49
C SER A 11 3.49 5.50 -22.08
N VAL A 12 2.46 5.18 -21.30
CA VAL A 12 2.66 4.58 -19.96
C VAL A 12 2.77 3.06 -20.01
N ALA A 13 2.19 2.41 -21.00
CA ALA A 13 2.36 0.96 -21.23
C ALA A 13 3.77 0.58 -21.68
N ALA A 14 4.55 1.51 -22.21
CA ALA A 14 5.90 1.25 -22.74
C ALA A 14 6.99 1.11 -21.67
N ALA A 15 6.83 1.73 -20.50
CA ALA A 15 7.81 1.61 -19.41
C ALA A 15 7.79 0.24 -18.71
N TYR A 16 6.62 -0.40 -18.70
CA TYR A 16 6.46 -1.76 -18.15
C TYR A 16 6.82 -2.88 -19.17
N SER A 17 6.88 -2.56 -20.46
CA SER A 17 7.17 -3.54 -21.52
C SER A 17 8.66 -3.72 -21.83
N ALA A 18 9.55 -2.92 -21.25
CA ALA A 18 10.99 -2.96 -21.55
C ALA A 18 11.78 -4.00 -20.74
N THR A 19 11.15 -4.68 -19.77
CA THR A 19 11.75 -5.82 -19.06
C THR A 19 11.14 -7.10 -19.57
N GLY A 20 11.56 -7.60 -20.70
CA GLY A 20 11.32 -8.90 -21.32
C GLY A 20 10.40 -9.92 -20.64
N VAL A 21 9.20 -9.53 -20.18
CA VAL A 21 8.19 -10.44 -19.67
C VAL A 21 7.32 -10.85 -20.86
N SER A 22 7.50 -12.10 -21.28
CA SER A 22 6.68 -12.79 -22.26
C SER A 22 5.20 -12.60 -21.91
N THR A 23 4.41 -12.05 -22.85
CA THR A 23 2.95 -12.02 -22.78
C THR A 23 2.40 -13.43 -22.93
N ALA A 24 2.41 -14.20 -21.85
CA ALA A 24 1.61 -15.41 -21.76
C ALA A 24 0.20 -15.03 -21.34
N SER A 25 -0.75 -15.23 -22.20
CA SER A 25 -2.18 -15.17 -21.96
C SER A 25 -2.59 -16.21 -20.92
N GLY A 26 -2.66 -15.83 -19.67
CA GLY A 26 -3.08 -16.64 -18.54
C GLY A 26 -3.30 -15.72 -17.37
N ALA A 27 -4.44 -15.02 -17.36
CA ALA A 27 -4.83 -14.18 -16.24
C ALA A 27 -4.93 -15.01 -14.97
N GLY A 28 -4.24 -14.59 -13.92
CA GLY A 28 -4.77 -14.82 -12.60
C GLY A 28 -3.91 -15.55 -11.59
N ASN A 29 -2.90 -16.36 -11.91
CA ASN A 29 -2.16 -17.14 -10.90
C ASN A 29 -0.64 -17.07 -11.06
N ASP A 30 -0.11 -15.94 -11.48
CA ASP A 30 1.35 -15.83 -11.70
C ASP A 30 2.10 -15.53 -10.39
N PRO A 31 2.79 -16.51 -9.79
CA PRO A 31 3.61 -16.31 -8.60
C PRO A 31 4.81 -15.37 -8.84
N SER A 32 5.10 -15.00 -10.09
CA SER A 32 6.20 -14.06 -10.42
C SER A 32 5.96 -12.65 -9.91
N ARG A 33 4.72 -12.34 -9.51
CA ARG A 33 4.32 -11.03 -8.96
C ARG A 33 4.11 -11.05 -7.44
N PHE A 34 4.20 -12.22 -6.80
CA PHE A 34 3.99 -12.35 -5.37
C PHE A 34 5.24 -12.03 -4.57
N GLY A 35 5.08 -11.23 -3.54
CA GLY A 35 6.18 -10.74 -2.73
C GLY A 35 5.77 -10.31 -1.32
N LEU A 36 6.64 -9.54 -0.69
CA LEU A 36 6.49 -9.10 0.70
C LEU A 36 6.80 -7.61 0.85
N ASP A 37 5.93 -6.85 1.49
CA ASP A 37 6.31 -5.60 2.12
C ASP A 37 7.08 -5.88 3.41
N LEU A 38 8.27 -5.30 3.52
CA LEU A 38 9.22 -5.63 4.59
C LEU A 38 8.84 -5.04 5.96
N TRP A 39 7.80 -4.21 6.03
CA TRP A 39 7.23 -3.79 7.31
C TRP A 39 6.67 -4.98 8.09
N SER A 40 6.26 -6.05 7.39
CA SER A 40 5.81 -7.32 7.96
C SER A 40 6.81 -7.97 8.91
N VAL A 41 8.10 -7.79 8.65
CA VAL A 41 9.20 -8.44 9.39
C VAL A 41 10.20 -7.43 9.97
N ARG A 42 9.78 -6.17 10.15
CA ARG A 42 10.63 -5.06 10.61
C ARG A 42 11.30 -5.27 11.96
N SER A 43 10.70 -6.07 12.84
CA SER A 43 11.27 -6.38 14.17
C SER A 43 12.45 -7.35 14.13
N GLN A 44 12.77 -7.92 12.95
CA GLN A 44 13.93 -8.79 12.81
C GLN A 44 15.26 -8.03 12.84
N GLY A 45 15.24 -6.72 12.53
CA GLY A 45 16.43 -5.88 12.50
C GLY A 45 17.43 -6.28 11.41
N TRP A 46 16.97 -6.95 10.35
CA TRP A 46 17.81 -7.38 9.24
C TRP A 46 18.31 -6.21 8.41
N ASN A 47 19.46 -6.39 7.77
CA ASN A 47 19.94 -5.49 6.74
C ASN A 47 19.28 -5.81 5.37
N ALA A 48 19.50 -4.94 4.39
CA ALA A 48 18.88 -5.06 3.07
C ALA A 48 19.16 -6.41 2.37
N PHE A 49 20.36 -6.95 2.52
CA PHE A 49 20.75 -8.23 1.91
C PHE A 49 20.04 -9.42 2.56
N GLN A 50 19.90 -9.41 3.88
CA GLN A 50 19.16 -10.44 4.62
C GLN A 50 17.66 -10.44 4.27
N TYR A 51 17.06 -9.29 3.97
CA TYR A 51 15.69 -9.23 3.45
C TYR A 51 15.58 -9.89 2.06
N VAL A 52 16.58 -9.70 1.19
CA VAL A 52 16.62 -10.40 -0.11
C VAL A 52 16.77 -11.91 0.09
N ASP A 53 17.66 -12.35 1.00
CA ASP A 53 17.85 -13.77 1.31
C ASP A 53 16.55 -14.40 1.83
N HIS A 54 15.82 -13.71 2.71
CA HIS A 54 14.51 -14.16 3.19
C HIS A 54 13.50 -14.31 2.05
N ALA A 55 13.51 -13.38 1.09
CA ALA A 55 12.64 -13.52 -0.09
C ALA A 55 12.99 -14.77 -0.90
N VAL A 56 14.28 -15.05 -1.10
CA VAL A 56 14.75 -16.26 -1.81
C VAL A 56 14.34 -17.52 -1.07
N GLU A 57 14.54 -17.57 0.25
CA GLU A 57 14.14 -18.69 1.11
C GLU A 57 12.66 -19.04 0.94
N HIS A 58 11.83 -18.01 0.88
CA HIS A 58 10.38 -18.15 0.69
C HIS A 58 9.94 -18.13 -0.78
N SER A 59 10.86 -18.19 -1.76
CA SER A 59 10.56 -18.15 -3.20
C SER A 59 9.68 -16.95 -3.60
N LEU A 60 9.82 -15.83 -2.91
CA LEU A 60 9.17 -14.56 -3.24
C LEU A 60 9.93 -13.90 -4.39
N LYS A 61 9.21 -13.20 -5.25
CA LYS A 61 9.76 -12.57 -6.46
C LYS A 61 9.89 -11.07 -6.35
N VAL A 62 9.21 -10.45 -5.38
CA VAL A 62 9.22 -9.01 -5.16
C VAL A 62 9.37 -8.74 -3.67
N ILE A 63 10.18 -7.75 -3.30
CA ILE A 63 10.18 -7.16 -1.95
C ILE A 63 10.03 -5.65 -2.05
N GLN A 64 9.37 -5.05 -1.07
CA GLN A 64 9.31 -3.60 -0.96
C GLN A 64 9.97 -3.13 0.34
N PHE A 65 11.04 -2.34 0.22
CA PHE A 65 11.59 -1.61 1.35
C PHE A 65 10.62 -0.52 1.78
N ALA A 66 10.06 -0.64 2.97
CA ALA A 66 9.01 0.27 3.46
C ALA A 66 9.49 1.73 3.58
N ASP A 67 10.78 1.94 3.86
CA ASP A 67 11.41 3.25 4.02
C ASP A 67 12.95 3.18 3.89
N ALA A 68 13.59 4.36 4.05
CA ALA A 68 15.05 4.46 4.04
C ALA A 68 15.74 3.65 5.15
N ASN A 69 15.08 3.45 6.30
CA ASN A 69 15.70 2.68 7.41
C ASN A 69 15.73 1.19 7.07
N THR A 70 14.66 0.67 6.50
CA THR A 70 14.57 -0.74 6.06
C THR A 70 15.61 -1.03 4.98
N LEU A 71 15.85 -0.07 4.07
CA LEU A 71 16.92 -0.17 3.07
C LEU A 71 18.33 -0.08 3.68
N GLY A 72 18.50 0.59 4.83
CA GLY A 72 19.80 0.88 5.43
C GLY A 72 20.39 2.22 5.00
N GLY A 73 19.56 3.12 4.43
CA GLY A 73 19.92 4.46 4.00
C GLY A 73 19.73 4.70 2.50
N LEU A 74 19.83 5.96 2.10
CA LEU A 74 19.62 6.39 0.69
C LEU A 74 20.95 6.65 -0.05
N HIS A 75 22.05 6.03 0.39
CA HIS A 75 23.34 6.24 -0.25
C HIS A 75 23.37 5.55 -1.63
N PRO A 76 23.76 6.26 -2.73
CA PRO A 76 23.68 5.71 -4.09
C PRO A 76 24.44 4.39 -4.32
N GLU A 77 25.64 4.25 -3.76
CA GLU A 77 26.41 3.00 -3.88
C GLU A 77 25.74 1.82 -3.16
N HIS A 78 25.14 2.10 -1.99
CA HIS A 78 24.40 1.06 -1.26
C HIS A 78 23.19 0.58 -2.06
N ALA A 79 22.40 1.49 -2.61
CA ALA A 79 21.25 1.15 -3.46
C ALA A 79 21.67 0.29 -4.67
N ARG A 80 22.76 0.66 -5.36
CA ARG A 80 23.30 -0.17 -6.47
C ARG A 80 23.76 -1.56 -6.03
N LYS A 81 24.40 -1.67 -4.86
CA LYS A 81 24.82 -2.98 -4.31
C LYS A 81 23.62 -3.85 -3.98
N VAL A 82 22.58 -3.28 -3.36
CA VAL A 82 21.33 -4.01 -3.06
C VAL A 82 20.65 -4.45 -4.34
N LYS A 83 20.57 -3.56 -5.35
CA LYS A 83 20.02 -3.93 -6.67
C LYS A 83 20.76 -5.11 -7.29
N ALA A 84 22.10 -5.02 -7.41
CA ALA A 84 22.89 -6.10 -7.99
C ALA A 84 22.68 -7.44 -7.26
N TYR A 85 22.65 -7.40 -5.93
CA TYR A 85 22.44 -8.56 -5.09
C TYR A 85 21.06 -9.21 -5.29
N ALA A 86 20.03 -8.39 -5.44
CA ALA A 86 18.66 -8.83 -5.70
C ALA A 86 18.51 -9.40 -7.13
N ASP A 87 19.10 -8.70 -8.13
CA ASP A 87 19.09 -9.15 -9.53
C ASP A 87 19.71 -10.54 -9.70
N GLU A 88 20.89 -10.79 -9.08
CA GLU A 88 21.56 -12.10 -9.09
C GLU A 88 20.68 -13.22 -8.53
N ARG A 89 19.71 -12.89 -7.68
CA ARG A 89 18.79 -13.83 -7.01
C ARG A 89 17.40 -13.85 -7.62
N GLY A 90 17.17 -13.06 -8.69
CA GLY A 90 15.87 -12.98 -9.37
C GLY A 90 14.77 -12.38 -8.50
N VAL A 91 15.12 -11.45 -7.60
CA VAL A 91 14.19 -10.72 -6.74
C VAL A 91 14.07 -9.28 -7.24
N LEU A 92 12.86 -8.84 -7.56
CA LEU A 92 12.54 -7.47 -7.85
C LEU A 92 12.47 -6.65 -6.55
N VAL A 93 12.88 -5.39 -6.63
CA VAL A 93 12.86 -4.48 -5.48
C VAL A 93 11.93 -3.31 -5.76
N GLU A 94 11.02 -3.07 -4.85
CA GLU A 94 10.26 -1.82 -4.77
C GLU A 94 10.73 -0.97 -3.60
N MET A 95 10.57 0.35 -3.72
CA MET A 95 10.98 1.31 -2.69
C MET A 95 9.80 2.06 -2.14
N GLY A 96 9.78 2.26 -0.82
CA GLY A 96 8.79 3.05 -0.11
C GLY A 96 9.39 4.24 0.63
N MET A 97 8.52 5.16 0.97
CA MET A 97 8.79 6.29 1.87
C MET A 97 7.54 6.62 2.69
N GLY A 98 7.69 7.52 3.66
CA GLY A 98 6.57 8.05 4.44
C GLY A 98 5.75 9.09 3.66
N THR A 99 5.24 10.06 4.39
CA THR A 99 4.37 11.11 3.82
C THR A 99 5.07 11.99 2.80
N ILE A 100 4.32 12.34 1.75
CA ILE A 100 4.67 13.37 0.76
C ILE A 100 3.86 14.67 0.96
N CYS A 101 3.07 14.74 2.02
CA CYS A 101 2.27 15.92 2.38
C CYS A 101 3.03 16.79 3.40
N PRO A 102 3.40 18.04 3.06
CA PRO A 102 4.18 18.90 3.94
C PRO A 102 3.41 19.35 5.20
N THR A 103 2.09 19.20 5.21
CA THR A 103 1.22 19.59 6.33
C THR A 103 0.77 18.40 7.17
N ALA A 104 1.12 17.16 6.77
CA ALA A 104 0.77 15.97 7.54
C ALA A 104 1.61 15.86 8.82
N SER A 105 1.00 15.31 9.87
CA SER A 105 1.65 15.13 11.19
C SER A 105 2.88 14.21 11.14
N GLY A 106 2.97 13.37 10.10
CA GLY A 106 4.13 12.51 9.85
C GLY A 106 5.36 13.22 9.29
N TRP A 107 5.21 14.46 8.80
CA TRP A 107 6.34 15.25 8.31
C TRP A 107 6.96 16.09 9.42
N ASN A 108 8.27 15.99 9.56
CA ASN A 108 9.02 16.87 10.45
C ASN A 108 9.54 18.10 9.69
N ALA A 109 8.85 19.24 9.82
CA ALA A 109 9.19 20.49 9.14
C ALA A 109 10.58 21.04 9.49
N SER A 110 11.20 20.61 10.61
CA SER A 110 12.58 20.98 10.93
C SER A 110 13.62 20.44 9.95
N LYS A 111 13.24 19.47 9.11
CA LYS A 111 14.07 18.92 8.02
C LYS A 111 14.09 19.82 6.78
N GLY A 112 13.36 20.95 6.79
CA GLY A 112 13.22 21.86 5.65
C GLY A 112 12.10 21.48 4.68
N PRO A 113 12.16 21.94 3.41
CA PRO A 113 11.19 21.59 2.38
C PRO A 113 11.12 20.07 2.14
N ILE A 114 9.93 19.55 1.86
CA ILE A 114 9.71 18.12 1.67
C ILE A 114 10.22 17.61 0.31
N GLU A 115 10.22 18.45 -0.72
CA GLU A 115 10.56 18.09 -2.10
C GLU A 115 11.99 17.51 -2.24
N PRO A 116 13.05 18.10 -1.68
CA PRO A 116 14.38 17.50 -1.73
C PRO A 116 14.46 16.13 -1.05
N TRP A 117 13.64 15.92 0.00
CA TRP A 117 13.55 14.64 0.69
C TRP A 117 12.90 13.57 -0.20
N ILE A 118 11.81 13.92 -0.89
CA ILE A 118 11.14 13.03 -1.85
C ILE A 118 12.11 12.68 -2.99
N LEU A 119 12.79 13.67 -3.60
CA LEU A 119 13.72 13.43 -4.71
C LEU A 119 14.87 12.47 -4.34
N ARG A 120 15.36 12.51 -3.12
CA ARG A 120 16.36 11.54 -2.65
C ARG A 120 15.82 10.11 -2.63
N HIS A 121 14.54 9.91 -2.30
CA HIS A 121 13.88 8.59 -2.34
C HIS A 121 13.59 8.14 -3.77
N VAL A 122 13.19 9.08 -4.65
CA VAL A 122 13.01 8.80 -6.08
C VAL A 122 14.33 8.35 -6.71
N GLU A 123 15.44 9.04 -6.41
CA GLU A 123 16.77 8.63 -6.88
C GLU A 123 17.17 7.25 -6.33
N ALA A 124 16.90 6.97 -5.06
CA ALA A 124 17.15 5.64 -4.51
C ALA A 124 16.28 4.57 -5.19
N ALA A 125 15.00 4.83 -5.45
CA ALA A 125 14.11 3.95 -6.20
C ALA A 125 14.68 3.68 -7.61
N ARG A 126 15.08 4.72 -8.33
CA ARG A 126 15.70 4.59 -9.65
C ARG A 126 16.96 3.72 -9.61
N LEU A 127 17.84 3.92 -8.62
CA LEU A 127 19.08 3.15 -8.48
C LEU A 127 18.87 1.70 -8.06
N LEU A 128 17.78 1.42 -7.33
CA LEU A 128 17.31 0.07 -7.00
C LEU A 128 16.63 -0.62 -8.19
N GLY A 129 16.31 0.12 -9.26
CA GLY A 129 15.48 -0.39 -10.36
C GLY A 129 14.01 -0.57 -9.97
N SER A 130 13.57 0.10 -8.91
CA SER A 130 12.18 0.11 -8.49
C SER A 130 11.31 0.88 -9.49
N PRO A 131 10.23 0.29 -10.04
CA PRO A 131 9.34 0.99 -10.94
C PRO A 131 8.46 2.00 -10.22
N VAL A 132 8.31 1.85 -8.91
CA VAL A 132 7.44 2.68 -8.08
C VAL A 132 8.17 3.24 -6.87
N LEU A 133 7.73 4.41 -6.40
CA LEU A 133 8.01 4.87 -5.04
C LEU A 133 6.70 4.90 -4.27
N ARG A 134 6.49 3.90 -3.40
CA ARG A 134 5.34 3.90 -2.49
C ARG A 134 5.46 5.08 -1.53
N CYS A 135 4.40 5.86 -1.42
CA CYS A 135 4.29 7.01 -0.53
C CYS A 135 2.87 7.12 0.03
N LEU A 136 2.65 8.03 0.96
CA LEU A 136 1.34 8.22 1.58
C LEU A 136 1.07 9.71 1.86
N MET A 137 -0.21 10.06 2.04
CA MET A 137 -0.57 11.39 2.52
C MET A 137 -0.31 11.52 4.01
N GLY A 138 -0.91 10.65 4.81
CA GLY A 138 -0.83 10.73 6.26
C GLY A 138 -1.46 9.53 6.97
N SER A 139 -2.43 9.80 7.81
CA SER A 139 -3.17 8.81 8.60
C SER A 139 -4.55 9.35 9.01
N ALA A 140 -5.30 8.60 9.80
CA ALA A 140 -6.56 9.06 10.39
C ALA A 140 -6.44 10.35 11.23
N LYS A 141 -5.22 10.75 11.61
CA LYS A 141 -5.00 12.01 12.35
C LYS A 141 -5.36 13.22 11.51
N GLU A 142 -5.02 13.21 10.23
CA GLU A 142 -5.23 14.32 9.31
C GLU A 142 -6.72 14.62 9.11
N ARG A 143 -7.61 13.62 9.29
CA ARG A 143 -9.07 13.84 9.30
C ARG A 143 -9.58 14.62 10.52
N LYS A 144 -8.77 14.70 11.59
CA LYS A 144 -9.19 15.25 12.90
C LYS A 144 -8.44 16.52 13.29
N THR A 145 -7.52 17.00 12.44
CA THR A 145 -6.80 18.25 12.68
C THR A 145 -7.71 19.47 12.49
N GLU A 146 -7.24 20.67 12.90
CA GLU A 146 -7.92 21.93 12.58
C GLU A 146 -7.85 22.24 11.08
N LEU A 147 -6.78 21.82 10.41
CA LEU A 147 -6.65 21.89 8.96
C LEU A 147 -7.52 20.79 8.32
N PRO A 148 -8.52 21.12 7.49
CA PRO A 148 -9.36 20.13 6.84
C PRO A 148 -8.58 19.21 5.92
N LEU A 149 -9.09 17.97 5.71
CA LEU A 149 -8.46 16.95 4.86
C LEU A 149 -8.17 17.46 3.45
N GLU A 150 -9.07 18.27 2.89
CA GLU A 150 -8.94 18.91 1.58
C GLU A 150 -7.71 19.80 1.50
N LYS A 151 -7.35 20.47 2.59
CA LYS A 151 -6.16 21.34 2.63
C LYS A 151 -4.86 20.55 2.71
N HIS A 152 -4.87 19.40 3.39
CA HIS A 152 -3.75 18.44 3.32
C HIS A 152 -3.60 17.92 1.89
N THR A 153 -4.71 17.58 1.24
CA THR A 153 -4.76 17.12 -0.17
C THR A 153 -4.20 18.18 -1.13
N GLU A 154 -4.67 19.44 -1.01
CA GLU A 154 -4.16 20.57 -1.82
C GLU A 154 -2.64 20.75 -1.67
N ALA A 155 -2.14 20.65 -0.43
CA ALA A 155 -0.70 20.75 -0.15
C ALA A 155 0.09 19.59 -0.77
N MET A 156 -0.40 18.37 -0.68
CA MET A 156 0.19 17.19 -1.32
C MET A 156 0.18 17.31 -2.85
N LEU A 157 -0.94 17.70 -3.45
CA LEU A 157 -1.05 17.91 -4.90
C LEU A 157 -0.11 19.01 -5.39
N LYS A 158 0.09 20.08 -4.61
CA LYS A 158 1.08 21.10 -4.93
C LYS A 158 2.50 20.52 -4.94
N THR A 159 2.86 19.72 -3.94
CA THR A 159 4.14 19.01 -3.89
C THR A 159 4.34 18.13 -5.12
N LEU A 160 3.35 17.32 -5.47
CA LEU A 160 3.40 16.49 -6.67
C LEU A 160 3.60 17.31 -7.94
N ARG A 161 2.81 18.38 -8.14
CA ARG A 161 2.98 19.26 -9.32
C ARG A 161 4.40 19.84 -9.44
N ASN A 162 5.00 20.23 -8.32
CA ASN A 162 6.36 20.77 -8.29
C ASN A 162 7.43 19.73 -8.71
N LEU A 163 7.16 18.45 -8.45
CA LEU A 163 8.12 17.36 -8.67
C LEU A 163 7.93 16.63 -10.01
N ARG A 164 6.81 16.84 -10.72
CA ARG A 164 6.40 16.03 -11.87
C ARG A 164 7.52 15.81 -12.88
N SER A 165 8.13 16.89 -13.38
CA SER A 165 9.18 16.79 -14.41
C SER A 165 10.35 15.94 -13.91
N GLN A 166 10.85 16.22 -12.71
CA GLN A 166 12.03 15.53 -12.18
C GLN A 166 11.77 14.04 -11.94
N VAL A 167 10.57 13.70 -11.45
CA VAL A 167 10.20 12.31 -11.16
C VAL A 167 9.96 11.52 -12.45
N THR A 168 9.27 12.13 -13.43
CA THR A 168 9.02 11.49 -14.73
C THR A 168 10.32 11.27 -15.52
N ASP A 169 11.26 12.21 -15.46
CA ASP A 169 12.59 12.07 -16.07
C ASP A 169 13.41 10.92 -15.46
N MET A 170 13.15 10.57 -14.18
CA MET A 170 13.76 9.43 -13.50
C MET A 170 13.05 8.09 -13.78
N GLY A 171 11.90 8.10 -14.45
CA GLY A 171 11.15 6.90 -14.82
C GLY A 171 10.50 6.16 -13.65
N VAL A 172 10.22 6.84 -12.52
CA VAL A 172 9.61 6.27 -11.32
C VAL A 172 8.16 6.74 -11.22
N VAL A 173 7.24 5.82 -10.92
CA VAL A 173 5.84 6.15 -10.62
C VAL A 173 5.69 6.46 -9.13
N MET A 174 5.09 7.61 -8.80
CA MET A 174 4.70 7.92 -7.41
C MET A 174 3.44 7.11 -7.08
N ALA A 175 3.54 6.12 -6.22
CA ALA A 175 2.44 5.23 -5.87
C ALA A 175 1.87 5.58 -4.49
N ILE A 176 0.72 6.26 -4.47
CA ILE A 176 0.09 6.70 -3.21
C ILE A 176 -0.69 5.53 -2.62
N GLU A 177 -0.39 5.18 -1.37
CA GLU A 177 -1.13 4.17 -0.63
C GLU A 177 -2.36 4.78 0.04
N ASN A 178 -3.49 4.08 0.03
CA ASN A 178 -4.62 4.33 0.93
C ASN A 178 -4.23 3.89 2.34
N HIS A 179 -3.70 4.80 3.18
CA HIS A 179 -2.91 4.47 4.36
C HIS A 179 -3.61 4.81 5.68
N SER A 180 -3.61 3.86 6.62
CA SER A 180 -3.92 4.04 8.06
C SER A 180 -5.08 4.99 8.39
N GLY A 181 -6.10 5.04 7.55
CA GLY A 181 -7.29 5.87 7.76
C GLY A 181 -7.20 7.29 7.18
N ASP A 182 -6.25 7.58 6.27
CA ASP A 182 -6.18 8.89 5.59
C ASP A 182 -7.28 9.03 4.52
N TYR A 183 -7.33 8.17 3.51
CA TYR A 183 -8.33 8.22 2.45
C TYR A 183 -9.14 6.94 2.33
N GLN A 184 -10.43 7.10 1.97
CA GLN A 184 -11.21 6.04 1.34
C GLN A 184 -10.86 5.93 -0.15
N GLY A 185 -11.15 4.79 -0.78
CA GLY A 185 -10.88 4.59 -2.22
C GLY A 185 -11.54 5.66 -3.10
N ARG A 186 -12.80 6.01 -2.80
CA ARG A 186 -13.55 7.06 -3.51
C ARG A 186 -12.97 8.47 -3.34
N GLU A 187 -12.21 8.72 -2.28
CA GLU A 187 -11.55 10.02 -2.04
C GLU A 187 -10.18 10.06 -2.74
N LEU A 188 -9.46 8.92 -2.78
CA LEU A 188 -8.14 8.86 -3.40
C LEU A 188 -8.21 8.83 -4.93
N ALA A 189 -9.18 8.15 -5.52
CA ALA A 189 -9.30 8.03 -6.98
C ALA A 189 -9.29 9.38 -7.72
N PRO A 190 -10.10 10.40 -7.38
CA PRO A 190 -10.05 11.71 -8.03
C PRO A 190 -8.74 12.45 -7.80
N ILE A 191 -8.04 12.21 -6.68
CA ILE A 191 -6.73 12.80 -6.40
C ILE A 191 -5.68 12.28 -7.41
N ILE A 192 -5.71 10.98 -7.73
CA ILE A 192 -4.82 10.40 -8.74
C ILE A 192 -5.08 11.00 -10.13
N GLU A 193 -6.35 11.18 -10.51
CA GLU A 193 -6.70 11.84 -11.79
C GLU A 193 -6.18 13.28 -11.85
N GLU A 194 -6.35 14.05 -10.76
CA GLU A 194 -5.87 15.44 -10.69
C GLU A 194 -4.33 15.53 -10.69
N ALA A 195 -3.65 14.61 -9.99
CA ALA A 195 -2.18 14.56 -9.97
C ALA A 195 -1.60 14.15 -11.34
N GLY A 196 -2.35 13.35 -12.10
CA GLY A 196 -1.97 12.81 -13.41
C GLY A 196 -1.61 11.33 -13.33
N LYS A 197 -2.54 10.47 -13.68
CA LYS A 197 -2.42 8.99 -13.64
C LYS A 197 -1.36 8.40 -14.57
N ASP A 198 -0.73 9.23 -15.38
CA ASP A 198 0.39 8.86 -16.24
C ASP A 198 1.71 8.71 -15.48
N TRP A 199 1.80 9.23 -14.25
CA TRP A 199 2.99 9.17 -13.41
C TRP A 199 2.70 9.01 -11.91
N VAL A 200 1.43 9.11 -11.51
CA VAL A 200 0.95 8.83 -10.15
C VAL A 200 -0.01 7.64 -10.20
N GLY A 201 0.26 6.64 -9.38
CA GLY A 201 -0.57 5.44 -9.24
C GLY A 201 -0.94 5.20 -7.78
N VAL A 202 -1.46 4.01 -7.51
CA VAL A 202 -1.91 3.58 -6.19
C VAL A 202 -1.17 2.31 -5.74
N VAL A 203 -0.72 2.30 -4.50
CA VAL A 203 -0.50 1.06 -3.75
C VAL A 203 -1.81 0.75 -3.02
N TYR A 204 -2.53 -0.26 -3.49
CA TYR A 204 -3.76 -0.68 -2.85
C TYR A 204 -3.48 -1.50 -1.61
N ASP A 205 -3.78 -0.95 -0.44
CA ASP A 205 -3.77 -1.68 0.82
C ASP A 205 -5.16 -2.19 1.14
N SER A 206 -5.30 -3.50 1.33
CA SER A 206 -6.60 -4.13 1.57
C SER A 206 -7.04 -4.12 3.05
N GLY A 207 -6.15 -3.81 3.98
CA GLY A 207 -6.48 -3.72 5.40
C GLY A 207 -6.85 -2.32 5.88
N ASN A 208 -6.34 -1.29 5.21
CA ASN A 208 -6.58 0.10 5.58
C ASN A 208 -8.03 0.59 5.35
N PRO A 209 -8.80 0.10 4.37
CA PRO A 209 -10.21 0.47 4.20
C PRO A 209 -11.05 0.25 5.45
N ILE A 210 -10.82 -0.82 6.19
CA ILE A 210 -11.52 -1.08 7.45
C ILE A 210 -11.32 0.06 8.46
N TRP A 211 -10.15 0.73 8.44
CA TRP A 211 -9.83 1.84 9.34
C TRP A 211 -10.49 3.16 8.93
N THR A 212 -10.99 3.22 7.67
CA THR A 212 -11.80 4.32 7.13
C THR A 212 -13.27 3.96 6.99
N ILE A 213 -13.76 2.93 7.72
CA ILE A 213 -15.15 2.45 7.67
C ILE A 213 -15.60 2.06 6.25
N GLU A 214 -14.70 1.47 5.49
CA GLU A 214 -14.90 1.07 4.10
C GLU A 214 -14.69 -0.44 3.92
N ASP A 215 -15.51 -1.07 3.09
CA ASP A 215 -15.33 -2.45 2.65
C ASP A 215 -14.10 -2.52 1.71
N PRO A 216 -13.13 -3.44 1.92
CA PRO A 216 -11.97 -3.57 1.05
C PRO A 216 -12.32 -3.76 -0.42
N MET A 217 -13.43 -4.43 -0.74
CA MET A 217 -13.90 -4.58 -2.12
C MET A 217 -14.37 -3.24 -2.70
N VAL A 218 -15.03 -2.39 -1.91
CA VAL A 218 -15.44 -1.03 -2.36
C VAL A 218 -14.22 -0.20 -2.67
N ALA A 219 -13.22 -0.19 -1.79
CA ALA A 219 -11.96 0.51 -2.05
C ALA A 219 -11.29 0.00 -3.34
N LEU A 220 -11.23 -1.32 -3.55
CA LEU A 220 -10.69 -1.91 -4.76
C LEU A 220 -11.48 -1.50 -6.02
N GLU A 221 -12.81 -1.46 -5.95
CA GLU A 221 -13.68 -1.04 -7.06
C GLU A 221 -13.35 0.38 -7.52
N HIS A 222 -13.10 1.31 -6.59
CA HIS A 222 -12.71 2.70 -6.90
C HIS A 222 -11.27 2.82 -7.40
N LEU A 223 -10.34 2.06 -6.84
CA LEU A 223 -8.91 2.25 -7.06
C LEU A 223 -8.32 1.39 -8.20
N ALA A 224 -9.00 0.32 -8.63
CA ALA A 224 -8.48 -0.64 -9.61
C ALA A 224 -7.88 -0.01 -10.90
N PRO A 225 -8.41 1.10 -11.46
CA PRO A 225 -7.82 1.73 -12.64
C PRO A 225 -6.42 2.33 -12.42
N TYR A 226 -5.99 2.50 -11.19
CA TYR A 226 -4.78 3.22 -10.80
C TYR A 226 -3.75 2.35 -10.07
N ILE A 227 -4.11 1.11 -9.74
CA ILE A 227 -3.25 0.23 -8.93
C ILE A 227 -2.02 -0.21 -9.72
N VAL A 228 -0.84 0.09 -9.17
CA VAL A 228 0.47 -0.31 -9.70
C VAL A 228 1.22 -1.27 -8.79
N SER A 229 0.88 -1.30 -7.49
CA SER A 229 1.37 -2.25 -6.49
C SER A 229 0.29 -2.44 -5.41
N SER A 230 0.46 -3.40 -4.52
CA SER A 230 -0.51 -3.64 -3.46
C SER A 230 0.13 -4.08 -2.15
N HIS A 231 -0.56 -3.81 -1.04
CA HIS A 231 -0.30 -4.36 0.28
C HIS A 231 -1.49 -5.23 0.70
N LEU A 232 -1.31 -6.53 0.68
CA LEU A 232 -2.35 -7.47 1.09
C LEU A 232 -2.33 -7.65 2.59
N ARG A 233 -3.36 -7.16 3.24
CA ARG A 233 -3.67 -7.42 4.66
C ARG A 233 -5.05 -8.04 4.78
N ASP A 234 -5.25 -8.81 5.84
CA ASP A 234 -6.56 -9.33 6.17
C ASP A 234 -7.03 -8.78 7.52
N SER A 235 -8.33 -8.66 7.64
CA SER A 235 -8.97 -8.08 8.81
C SER A 235 -10.07 -8.99 9.34
N TYR A 236 -10.17 -9.07 10.66
CA TYR A 236 -11.32 -9.65 11.34
C TYR A 236 -12.10 -8.53 12.02
N VAL A 237 -13.36 -8.38 11.67
CA VAL A 237 -14.25 -7.31 12.16
C VAL A 237 -15.47 -7.87 12.86
N TRP A 238 -16.00 -7.17 13.88
CA TRP A 238 -17.22 -7.55 14.57
C TRP A 238 -17.95 -6.34 15.13
N ALA A 239 -19.27 -6.47 15.27
CA ALA A 239 -20.10 -5.43 15.85
C ALA A 239 -19.89 -5.34 17.37
N THR A 240 -19.94 -4.12 17.91
CA THR A 240 -19.86 -3.82 19.33
C THR A 240 -21.00 -2.90 19.77
N GLU A 241 -21.13 -2.67 21.08
CA GLU A 241 -22.12 -1.74 21.62
C GLU A 241 -21.94 -0.32 21.04
N GLU A 242 -20.70 0.17 20.92
CA GLU A 242 -20.38 1.52 20.40
C GLU A 242 -20.18 1.58 18.89
N GLY A 243 -20.11 0.44 18.19
CA GLY A 243 -19.86 0.45 16.73
C GLY A 243 -19.25 -0.84 16.20
N VAL A 244 -18.03 -0.79 15.73
CA VAL A 244 -17.28 -1.90 15.12
C VAL A 244 -15.90 -1.99 15.75
N ALA A 245 -15.47 -3.20 16.08
CA ALA A 245 -14.08 -3.48 16.40
C ALA A 245 -13.43 -4.23 15.25
N ALA A 246 -12.15 -3.94 15.03
CA ALA A 246 -11.37 -4.49 13.94
C ALA A 246 -9.97 -4.92 14.39
N ARG A 247 -9.48 -6.00 13.80
CA ARG A 247 -8.09 -6.46 13.95
C ARG A 247 -7.51 -6.80 12.61
N TRP A 248 -6.25 -6.45 12.41
CA TRP A 248 -5.46 -7.11 11.39
C TRP A 248 -5.06 -8.49 11.88
N VAL A 249 -5.21 -9.47 11.01
CA VAL A 249 -4.95 -10.89 11.28
C VAL A 249 -4.03 -11.47 10.21
N VAL A 250 -3.56 -12.67 10.41
CA VAL A 250 -2.82 -13.42 9.37
C VAL A 250 -3.71 -13.53 8.14
N PHE A 251 -3.15 -13.30 6.96
CA PHE A 251 -3.90 -13.35 5.72
C PHE A 251 -4.58 -14.72 5.54
N GLY A 252 -5.89 -14.69 5.30
CA GLY A 252 -6.75 -15.87 5.21
C GLY A 252 -7.48 -16.24 6.52
N GLU A 253 -7.24 -15.51 7.62
CA GLU A 253 -7.91 -15.73 8.91
C GLU A 253 -8.98 -14.67 9.20
N GLY A 254 -9.17 -13.71 8.30
CA GLY A 254 -10.17 -12.66 8.44
C GLY A 254 -11.56 -13.04 7.96
N ASN A 255 -12.48 -12.09 8.10
CA ASN A 255 -13.87 -12.27 7.67
C ASN A 255 -14.35 -11.20 6.66
N VAL A 256 -13.41 -10.48 6.03
CA VAL A 256 -13.70 -9.37 5.10
C VAL A 256 -13.66 -9.78 3.62
N GLY A 257 -13.63 -11.09 3.33
CA GLY A 257 -13.77 -11.61 1.96
C GLY A 257 -12.51 -11.51 1.11
N MET A 258 -11.31 -11.63 1.70
CA MET A 258 -10.03 -11.44 1.00
C MET A 258 -9.81 -12.39 -0.18
N LYS A 259 -10.44 -13.56 -0.22
CA LYS A 259 -10.38 -14.45 -1.40
C LYS A 259 -10.95 -13.77 -2.65
N ASP A 260 -12.10 -13.11 -2.53
CA ASP A 260 -12.73 -12.40 -3.64
C ASP A 260 -11.97 -11.12 -4.00
N VAL A 261 -11.48 -10.38 -2.99
CA VAL A 261 -10.64 -9.19 -3.20
C VAL A 261 -9.39 -9.56 -3.99
N LEU A 262 -8.68 -10.62 -3.61
CA LEU A 262 -7.49 -11.10 -4.30
C LEU A 262 -7.80 -11.51 -5.75
N ARG A 263 -8.89 -12.26 -5.98
CA ARG A 263 -9.33 -12.65 -7.32
C ARG A 263 -9.57 -11.44 -8.21
N VAL A 264 -10.35 -10.45 -7.74
CA VAL A 264 -10.66 -9.23 -8.50
C VAL A 264 -9.39 -8.38 -8.74
N LEU A 265 -8.50 -8.30 -7.76
CA LEU A 265 -7.22 -7.60 -7.91
C LEU A 265 -6.36 -8.23 -9.02
N LEU A 266 -6.25 -9.55 -9.04
CA LEU A 266 -5.50 -10.28 -10.07
C LEU A 266 -6.11 -10.10 -11.47
N GLU A 267 -7.44 -10.13 -11.57
CA GLU A 267 -8.16 -9.96 -12.83
C GLU A 267 -8.04 -8.53 -13.37
N ARG A 268 -8.21 -7.52 -12.52
CA ARG A 268 -8.31 -6.12 -12.96
C ARG A 268 -6.98 -5.37 -13.00
N CYS A 269 -5.99 -5.84 -12.22
CA CYS A 269 -4.69 -5.19 -12.06
C CYS A 269 -3.53 -6.14 -12.46
N PRO A 270 -3.48 -6.63 -13.72
CA PRO A 270 -2.57 -7.68 -14.16
C PRO A 270 -1.08 -7.33 -14.06
N ASN A 271 -0.74 -6.07 -13.93
CA ASN A 271 0.65 -5.59 -13.83
C ASN A 271 1.08 -5.17 -12.42
N ALA A 272 0.17 -5.16 -11.45
CA ALA A 272 0.50 -4.76 -10.09
C ALA A 272 1.28 -5.83 -9.34
N SER A 273 2.22 -5.44 -8.51
CA SER A 273 2.87 -6.35 -7.56
C SER A 273 1.87 -6.72 -6.44
N ILE A 274 1.89 -7.97 -6.05
CA ILE A 274 1.03 -8.52 -5.01
C ILE A 274 1.90 -8.74 -3.77
N LEU A 275 1.96 -7.75 -2.89
CA LEU A 275 2.83 -7.80 -1.71
C LEU A 275 2.00 -8.12 -0.48
N LEU A 276 2.38 -9.17 0.24
CA LEU A 276 1.81 -9.43 1.56
C LEU A 276 2.36 -8.39 2.55
N GLU A 277 1.48 -7.76 3.31
CA GLU A 277 1.85 -6.96 4.47
C GLU A 277 1.14 -7.48 5.71
N THR A 278 1.87 -8.11 6.62
CA THR A 278 1.34 -8.65 7.86
C THR A 278 1.64 -7.72 9.02
N ILE A 279 0.61 -7.18 9.65
CA ILE A 279 0.75 -6.37 10.86
C ILE A 279 0.20 -7.16 12.05
N THR A 280 1.11 -7.52 12.93
CA THR A 280 0.82 -8.34 14.11
C THR A 280 0.29 -7.50 15.28
N VAL A 281 -0.67 -8.02 16.01
CA VAL A 281 -1.19 -7.46 17.27
C VAL A 281 -1.69 -6.01 17.10
N ARG A 282 -2.56 -5.78 16.11
CA ARG A 282 -3.16 -4.46 15.87
C ARG A 282 -4.68 -4.52 15.96
N HIS A 283 -5.24 -3.64 16.78
CA HIS A 283 -6.67 -3.50 17.04
C HIS A 283 -7.11 -2.04 16.92
N ASN A 284 -8.35 -1.83 16.50
CA ASN A 284 -8.99 -0.53 16.45
C ASN A 284 -10.49 -0.64 16.82
N ASP A 285 -10.98 0.31 17.61
CA ASP A 285 -12.39 0.49 17.94
C ASP A 285 -12.95 1.67 17.15
N LEU A 286 -13.84 1.39 16.22
CA LEU A 286 -14.51 2.34 15.36
C LEU A 286 -15.89 2.64 15.96
N LYS A 287 -15.98 3.73 16.72
CA LYS A 287 -17.18 4.09 17.50
C LYS A 287 -18.26 4.76 16.63
N VAL A 288 -18.65 4.08 15.54
CA VAL A 288 -19.54 4.62 14.50
C VAL A 288 -20.96 4.97 14.98
N LYS A 289 -21.38 4.46 16.14
CA LYS A 289 -22.67 4.83 16.75
C LYS A 289 -22.63 6.17 17.50
N ARG A 290 -21.43 6.74 17.69
CA ARG A 290 -21.26 8.05 18.33
C ARG A 290 -21.26 9.14 17.26
N SER A 291 -21.96 10.24 17.51
CA SER A 291 -22.03 11.37 16.57
C SER A 291 -20.68 12.06 16.32
N ASP A 292 -19.82 12.14 17.35
CA ASP A 292 -18.49 12.75 17.26
C ASP A 292 -17.47 11.93 16.43
N PHE A 293 -17.76 10.64 16.19
CA PHE A 293 -16.95 9.80 15.30
C PHE A 293 -16.95 10.32 13.86
N TRP A 294 -18.09 10.85 13.40
CA TRP A 294 -18.33 11.18 12.00
C TRP A 294 -17.62 12.45 11.51
N LYS A 295 -16.94 13.17 12.40
CA LYS A 295 -16.10 14.29 11.98
C LYS A 295 -14.99 13.77 11.03
N GLY A 296 -14.98 14.31 9.81
CA GLY A 296 -14.08 13.87 8.71
C GLY A 296 -14.62 12.69 7.90
N TYR A 297 -15.88 12.25 8.18
CA TYR A 297 -16.60 11.21 7.41
C TYR A 297 -18.01 11.67 6.99
N GLU A 298 -18.25 12.98 6.95
CA GLU A 298 -19.58 13.57 6.70
C GLU A 298 -20.16 13.20 5.33
N ASN A 299 -19.28 12.89 4.36
CA ASN A 299 -19.65 12.58 2.98
C ASN A 299 -19.63 11.09 2.64
N VAL A 300 -19.56 10.20 3.63
CA VAL A 300 -19.55 8.75 3.36
C VAL A 300 -20.95 8.32 2.88
N PRO A 301 -21.06 7.68 1.68
CA PRO A 301 -22.34 7.20 1.19
C PRO A 301 -22.91 6.11 2.10
N ALA A 302 -24.18 6.21 2.45
CA ALA A 302 -24.82 5.26 3.37
C ALA A 302 -24.76 3.80 2.86
N ASN A 303 -24.88 3.58 1.55
CA ASN A 303 -24.77 2.25 0.96
C ASN A 303 -23.36 1.65 1.08
N GLU A 304 -22.30 2.46 0.96
CA GLU A 304 -20.91 1.98 1.13
C GLU A 304 -20.62 1.69 2.60
N PHE A 305 -21.05 2.58 3.52
CA PHE A 305 -20.98 2.33 4.95
C PHE A 305 -21.71 1.04 5.35
N MET A 306 -22.90 0.79 4.80
CA MET A 306 -23.66 -0.42 5.12
C MET A 306 -22.98 -1.70 4.61
N ARG A 307 -22.24 -1.66 3.50
CA ARG A 307 -21.40 -2.80 3.06
C ARG A 307 -20.33 -3.12 4.10
N PHE A 308 -19.62 -2.10 4.58
CA PHE A 308 -18.64 -2.25 5.67
C PHE A 308 -19.31 -2.79 6.97
N TYR A 309 -20.42 -2.20 7.38
CA TYR A 309 -21.09 -2.58 8.62
C TYR A 309 -21.61 -4.03 8.58
N ALA A 310 -22.09 -4.47 7.42
CA ALA A 310 -22.54 -5.85 7.22
C ALA A 310 -21.41 -6.91 7.35
N LEU A 311 -20.15 -6.52 7.13
CA LEU A 311 -19.01 -7.40 7.44
C LEU A 311 -18.90 -7.61 8.96
N ALA A 312 -19.06 -6.55 9.73
CA ALA A 312 -18.96 -6.61 11.19
C ALA A 312 -20.10 -7.40 11.84
N GLU A 313 -21.31 -7.35 11.27
CA GLU A 313 -22.47 -8.14 11.77
C GLU A 313 -22.26 -9.65 11.67
N LYS A 314 -21.37 -10.11 10.80
CA LYS A 314 -21.02 -11.54 10.62
C LYS A 314 -19.93 -12.01 11.58
N GLY A 315 -19.23 -11.09 12.24
CA GLY A 315 -18.12 -11.42 13.13
C GLY A 315 -18.55 -11.64 14.58
N ASN A 316 -17.76 -12.41 15.30
CA ASN A 316 -17.93 -12.63 16.72
C ASN A 316 -16.89 -11.86 17.54
N PRO A 317 -17.24 -11.39 18.75
CA PRO A 317 -16.28 -10.74 19.64
C PRO A 317 -15.02 -11.57 19.85
N GLN A 318 -13.87 -10.91 19.82
CA GLN A 318 -12.56 -11.54 19.97
C GLN A 318 -11.94 -11.23 21.33
N PRO A 319 -11.17 -12.16 21.93
CA PRO A 319 -10.51 -11.94 23.21
C PRO A 319 -9.50 -10.78 23.10
N PRO A 320 -9.09 -10.11 24.19
CA PRO A 320 -8.08 -9.08 24.18
C PRO A 320 -6.77 -9.54 23.53
N LEU A 321 -6.09 -8.64 22.83
CA LEU A 321 -4.78 -8.93 22.25
C LEU A 321 -3.73 -9.14 23.35
N PRO A 322 -2.77 -10.06 23.17
CA PRO A 322 -1.68 -10.26 24.12
C PRO A 322 -0.77 -9.03 24.17
N LYS A 323 -0.19 -8.78 25.32
CA LYS A 323 0.96 -7.86 25.46
C LYS A 323 2.22 -8.69 25.24
N LEU A 324 2.99 -8.34 24.23
CA LEU A 324 4.20 -9.05 23.84
C LEU A 324 5.46 -8.21 24.19
N THR A 325 6.52 -8.86 24.62
CA THR A 325 7.86 -8.28 24.65
C THR A 325 8.36 -7.99 23.23
N LYS A 326 9.52 -7.33 23.10
CA LYS A 326 10.12 -7.08 21.77
C LYS A 326 10.52 -8.39 21.09
N GLU A 327 11.04 -9.33 21.84
CA GLU A 327 11.48 -10.64 21.38
C GLU A 327 10.29 -11.48 20.92
N GLU A 328 9.24 -11.55 21.73
CA GLU A 328 7.99 -12.22 21.40
C GLU A 328 7.32 -11.59 20.16
N MET A 329 7.37 -10.25 20.05
CA MET A 329 6.85 -9.55 18.88
C MET A 329 7.64 -9.91 17.62
N ALA A 330 8.96 -10.00 17.67
CA ALA A 330 9.80 -10.38 16.54
C ALA A 330 9.48 -11.82 16.07
N VAL A 331 9.39 -12.77 17.01
CA VAL A 331 8.98 -14.15 16.71
C VAL A 331 7.58 -14.19 16.10
N ARG A 332 6.63 -13.49 16.70
CA ARG A 332 5.25 -13.46 16.25
C ARG A 332 5.12 -12.86 14.85
N GLN A 333 5.81 -11.75 14.54
CA GLN A 333 5.79 -11.14 13.20
C GLN A 333 6.29 -12.10 12.13
N LEU A 334 7.40 -12.77 12.38
CA LEU A 334 7.97 -13.75 11.45
C LEU A 334 7.01 -14.92 11.23
N THR A 335 6.44 -15.46 12.31
CA THR A 335 5.47 -16.56 12.26
C THR A 335 4.22 -16.17 11.47
N ASP A 336 3.63 -15.00 11.78
CA ASP A 336 2.41 -14.51 11.12
C ASP A 336 2.67 -14.22 9.63
N SER A 337 3.83 -13.63 9.29
CA SER A 337 4.23 -13.37 7.91
C SER A 337 4.41 -14.67 7.12
N ASN A 338 5.13 -15.64 7.67
CA ASN A 338 5.36 -16.93 7.01
C ASN A 338 4.05 -17.71 6.81
N GLN A 339 3.16 -17.69 7.81
CA GLN A 339 1.84 -18.31 7.66
C GLN A 339 0.99 -17.59 6.60
N GLY A 340 1.05 -16.25 6.55
CA GLY A 340 0.40 -15.44 5.52
C GLY A 340 0.87 -15.80 4.11
N ILE A 341 2.20 -15.97 3.89
CA ILE A 341 2.76 -16.44 2.62
C ILE A 341 2.16 -17.77 2.19
N VAL A 342 2.08 -18.73 3.13
CA VAL A 342 1.47 -20.05 2.86
C VAL A 342 0.00 -19.92 2.47
N ASN A 343 -0.75 -19.07 3.19
CA ASN A 343 -2.19 -18.91 2.96
C ASN A 343 -2.49 -18.21 1.61
N VAL A 344 -1.71 -17.17 1.24
CA VAL A 344 -1.85 -16.52 -0.08
C VAL A 344 -1.60 -17.53 -1.21
N ARG A 345 -0.55 -18.35 -1.09
CA ARG A 345 -0.24 -19.39 -2.10
C ARG A 345 -1.37 -20.41 -2.26
N LYS A 346 -2.01 -20.83 -1.17
CA LYS A 346 -3.19 -21.70 -1.25
C LYS A 346 -4.34 -21.03 -2.01
N MET A 347 -4.50 -19.71 -1.87
CA MET A 347 -5.53 -18.96 -2.62
C MET A 347 -5.18 -18.80 -4.11
N PHE A 348 -3.89 -18.71 -4.46
CA PHE A 348 -3.47 -18.72 -5.86
C PHE A 348 -3.73 -20.07 -6.54
N ALA A 349 -3.67 -21.16 -5.79
CA ALA A 349 -3.86 -22.52 -6.30
C ALA A 349 -5.33 -22.98 -6.34
N ALA A 350 -6.24 -22.23 -5.75
CA ALA A 350 -7.68 -22.55 -5.63
C ALA A 350 -8.54 -21.84 -6.68
#